data_48a8f115def83e3da7ba34277766e254
#
_entry.id   48a8f115def83e3da7ba34277766e254
#
_cell.length_a   1.000
_cell.length_b   1.000
_cell.length_c   1.000
_cell.angle_alpha   90.00
_cell.angle_beta   90.00
_cell.angle_gamma   90.00
#
_symmetry.space_group_name_H-M   'P 1'
#
loop_
_entity.id
_entity.type
_entity.pdbx_description
1 polymer ?
#
loop_
_entity_poly.entity_id
_entity_poly.type
_entity_poly.pdbx_seq_one_letter_code
_entity_poly.pdbx_strand_id
1 'polypeptide(L)'
;YGEPMTKGEICDELIAVIQETYGLLFKRMIEIFRNYINEEIMFGKRPDGRVIRNLDPMQKIMPYVMKTRCDSMNMYEDTFLCEPWDAYIKEKAEQGIKITYMDIFIAGIVRLMALRPHLNRFVMNGKIYARPKIWVSFVVHPTLADGSVGTTIKICFEGTESLPEIAAKIDEAIKKETTQRTGENDTDKLLRFLMKSNFFDELFLFFL
;
A
#
# COMPACT_ATOMS: atom_id res chain seq x y z
N TYR A 1 -13.04 -10.66 40.97
CA TYR A 1 -12.45 -9.98 39.79
C TYR A 1 -13.59 -9.77 38.84
N GLY A 2 -14.05 -8.47 38.71
CA GLY A 2 -15.11 -8.09 37.77
C GLY A 2 -14.64 -8.29 36.32
N GLU A 3 -15.58 -8.54 35.41
CA GLU A 3 -15.28 -8.62 33.99
C GLU A 3 -14.63 -7.31 33.52
N PRO A 4 -13.63 -7.36 32.63
CA PRO A 4 -12.99 -6.15 32.14
C PRO A 4 -14.01 -5.34 31.32
N MET A 5 -14.23 -4.12 31.74
CA MET A 5 -15.11 -3.16 31.06
C MET A 5 -14.75 -3.05 29.58
N THR A 6 -15.74 -2.99 28.73
CA THR A 6 -15.54 -2.78 27.30
C THR A 6 -15.06 -1.33 27.08
N LYS A 7 -14.35 -1.11 25.96
CA LYS A 7 -13.89 0.26 25.61
C LYS A 7 -15.04 1.29 25.53
N GLY A 8 -16.24 0.83 25.21
CA GLY A 8 -17.44 1.66 25.18
C GLY A 8 -17.88 2.11 26.58
N GLU A 9 -17.91 1.19 27.52
CA GLU A 9 -18.28 1.46 28.92
C GLU A 9 -17.30 2.41 29.61
N ILE A 10 -15.99 2.23 29.36
CA ILE A 10 -14.95 3.16 29.86
C ILE A 10 -15.13 4.57 29.26
N CYS A 11 -15.47 4.68 27.98
CA CYS A 11 -15.75 5.97 27.35
C CYS A 11 -16.99 6.64 27.95
N ASP A 12 -18.05 5.89 28.19
CA ASP A 12 -19.30 6.43 28.72
C ASP A 12 -19.16 6.86 30.19
N GLU A 13 -18.41 6.13 31.03
CA GLU A 13 -18.06 6.54 32.39
C GLU A 13 -17.17 7.79 32.42
N LEU A 14 -16.14 7.86 31.57
CA LEU A 14 -15.30 9.06 31.43
C LEU A 14 -16.11 10.27 30.98
N ILE A 15 -17.04 10.09 30.06
CA ILE A 15 -17.94 11.13 29.56
C ILE A 15 -18.85 11.63 30.69
N ALA A 16 -19.41 10.73 31.52
CA ALA A 16 -20.26 11.09 32.65
C ALA A 16 -19.48 11.93 33.68
N VAL A 17 -18.29 11.53 34.06
CA VAL A 17 -17.41 12.26 35.02
C VAL A 17 -17.01 13.63 34.45
N ILE A 18 -16.72 13.74 33.17
CA ILE A 18 -16.34 15.00 32.52
C ILE A 18 -17.55 15.96 32.41
N GLN A 19 -18.75 15.42 32.13
CA GLN A 19 -19.99 16.22 32.03
C GLN A 19 -20.39 16.82 33.38
N GLU A 20 -20.15 16.13 34.49
CA GLU A 20 -20.42 16.60 35.83
C GLU A 20 -19.46 17.72 36.25
N THR A 21 -18.22 17.70 35.76
CA THR A 21 -17.15 18.62 36.21
C THR A 21 -17.06 19.92 35.40
N TYR A 22 -17.35 19.89 34.09
CA TYR A 22 -16.96 21.01 33.20
C TYR A 22 -18.03 21.58 32.25
N GLY A 23 -19.28 21.19 32.33
CA GLY A 23 -20.38 21.86 31.62
C GLY A 23 -20.31 21.91 30.08
N LEU A 24 -21.03 22.86 29.51
CA LEU A 24 -21.39 22.93 28.06
C LEU A 24 -20.20 23.05 27.05
N LEU A 25 -19.07 23.59 27.48
CA LEU A 25 -17.87 23.76 26.63
C LEU A 25 -17.20 22.42 26.24
N PHE A 26 -17.32 21.44 27.12
CA PHE A 26 -16.76 20.11 26.88
C PHE A 26 -17.65 19.24 25.97
N LYS A 27 -18.95 19.52 25.84
CA LYS A 27 -19.84 18.75 24.95
C LYS A 27 -19.33 18.73 23.50
N ARG A 28 -18.86 19.86 23.00
CA ARG A 28 -18.34 19.99 21.64
C ARG A 28 -17.01 19.22 21.45
N MET A 29 -16.18 19.23 22.48
CA MET A 29 -14.90 18.51 22.46
C MET A 29 -15.10 17.01 22.58
N ILE A 30 -16.12 16.57 23.35
CA ILE A 30 -16.53 15.17 23.46
C ILE A 30 -17.11 14.65 22.13
N GLU A 31 -17.92 15.44 21.42
CA GLU A 31 -18.41 15.06 20.10
C GLU A 31 -17.26 14.91 19.09
N ILE A 32 -16.30 15.82 19.11
CA ILE A 32 -15.09 15.72 18.28
C ILE A 32 -14.29 14.46 18.66
N PHE A 33 -14.14 14.18 19.97
CA PHE A 33 -13.44 12.98 20.45
C PHE A 33 -14.20 11.69 20.13
N ARG A 34 -15.52 11.69 20.24
CA ARG A 34 -16.39 10.58 19.87
C ARG A 34 -16.34 10.30 18.35
N ASN A 35 -16.35 11.34 17.55
CA ASN A 35 -16.16 11.21 16.09
C ASN A 35 -14.76 10.71 15.78
N TYR A 36 -13.72 11.17 16.45
CA TYR A 36 -12.35 10.68 16.30
C TYR A 36 -12.22 9.20 16.69
N ILE A 37 -12.82 8.77 17.80
CA ILE A 37 -12.85 7.37 18.24
C ILE A 37 -13.68 6.52 17.26
N ASN A 38 -14.80 7.02 16.78
CA ASN A 38 -15.63 6.33 15.78
C ASN A 38 -14.94 6.26 14.41
N GLU A 39 -14.18 7.29 14.02
CA GLU A 39 -13.31 7.24 12.86
C GLU A 39 -12.18 6.23 13.04
N GLU A 40 -11.56 6.12 14.22
CA GLU A 40 -10.58 5.06 14.49
C GLU A 40 -11.20 3.66 14.39
N ILE A 41 -12.46 3.49 14.82
CA ILE A 41 -13.20 2.22 14.68
C ILE A 41 -13.55 1.96 13.21
N MET A 42 -13.91 2.98 12.44
CA MET A 42 -14.12 2.87 10.98
C MET A 42 -12.81 2.58 10.23
N PHE A 43 -11.69 3.20 10.63
CA PHE A 43 -10.36 2.92 10.08
C PHE A 43 -9.86 1.49 10.38
N GLY A 44 -10.41 0.81 11.40
CA GLY A 44 -10.14 -0.62 11.67
C GLY A 44 -10.66 -1.59 10.61
N LYS A 45 -11.58 -1.15 9.73
CA LYS A 45 -12.17 -1.95 8.64
C LYS A 45 -11.73 -1.45 7.26
N ARG A 46 -10.43 -1.39 7.04
CA ARG A 46 -9.90 -1.01 5.74
C ARG A 46 -10.16 -2.11 4.70
N PRO A 47 -10.52 -1.74 3.45
CA PRO A 47 -10.70 -2.70 2.37
C PRO A 47 -9.39 -3.35 1.91
N ASP A 48 -8.25 -2.68 2.15
CA ASP A 48 -6.91 -3.09 1.72
C ASP A 48 -6.13 -3.92 2.76
N GLY A 49 -6.65 -4.06 4.00
CA GLY A 49 -5.95 -4.82 5.03
C GLY A 49 -6.76 -5.05 6.31
N ARG A 50 -6.39 -6.11 7.03
CA ARG A 50 -6.97 -6.45 8.34
C ARG A 50 -5.93 -6.25 9.44
N VAL A 51 -6.32 -5.59 10.53
CA VAL A 51 -5.47 -5.43 11.72
C VAL A 51 -5.13 -6.80 12.31
N ILE A 52 -3.86 -7.03 12.58
CA ILE A 52 -3.39 -8.22 13.27
C ILE A 52 -3.39 -7.93 14.77
N ARG A 53 -4.27 -8.57 15.51
CA ARG A 53 -4.42 -8.36 16.96
C ARG A 53 -3.49 -9.25 17.78
N ASN A 54 -3.28 -10.49 17.32
CA ASN A 54 -2.47 -11.50 18.02
C ASN A 54 -1.03 -11.48 17.53
N LEU A 55 -0.28 -10.46 17.92
CA LEU A 55 1.14 -10.27 17.62
C LEU A 55 1.97 -10.45 18.88
N ASP A 56 3.19 -10.93 18.69
CA ASP A 56 4.21 -10.92 19.73
C ASP A 56 4.44 -9.49 20.26
N PRO A 57 4.66 -9.30 21.58
CA PRO A 57 4.89 -7.99 22.18
C PRO A 57 6.02 -7.19 21.50
N MET A 58 7.11 -7.86 21.11
CA MET A 58 8.22 -7.21 20.40
C MET A 58 7.77 -6.68 19.03
N GLN A 59 6.97 -7.43 18.28
CA GLN A 59 6.42 -6.96 17.00
C GLN A 59 5.48 -5.76 17.18
N LYS A 60 4.75 -5.68 18.29
CA LYS A 60 3.88 -4.53 18.59
C LYS A 60 4.64 -3.25 18.90
N ILE A 61 5.82 -3.37 19.49
CA ILE A 61 6.67 -2.22 19.85
C ILE A 61 7.45 -1.69 18.63
N MET A 62 7.80 -2.54 17.67
CA MET A 62 8.63 -2.15 16.52
C MET A 62 8.14 -0.92 15.75
N PRO A 63 6.85 -0.71 15.47
CA PRO A 63 6.36 0.51 14.82
C PRO A 63 6.63 1.81 15.59
N TYR A 64 6.82 1.71 16.90
CA TYR A 64 7.12 2.88 17.77
C TYR A 64 8.61 3.13 17.88
N VAL A 65 9.43 2.09 17.73
CA VAL A 65 10.90 2.19 17.74
C VAL A 65 11.40 2.64 16.36
N MET A 66 10.92 2.01 15.30
CA MET A 66 11.24 2.33 13.91
C MET A 66 10.10 3.14 13.30
N LYS A 67 10.11 4.45 13.52
CA LYS A 67 9.02 5.36 13.13
C LYS A 67 8.98 5.66 11.64
N THR A 68 10.14 5.71 11.00
CA THR A 68 10.25 6.04 9.58
C THR A 68 10.50 4.79 8.74
N ARG A 69 10.23 4.91 7.44
CA ARG A 69 10.54 3.84 6.49
C ARG A 69 12.05 3.58 6.42
N CYS A 70 12.86 4.62 6.55
CA CYS A 70 14.31 4.50 6.49
C CYS A 70 14.87 3.71 7.68
N ASP A 71 14.32 3.90 8.89
CA ASP A 71 14.75 3.19 10.09
C ASP A 71 14.53 1.67 9.99
N SER A 72 13.51 1.25 9.23
CA SER A 72 13.13 -0.16 9.06
C SER A 72 13.67 -0.77 7.75
N MET A 73 14.51 -0.05 7.01
CA MET A 73 15.07 -0.53 5.76
C MET A 73 16.17 -1.55 6.03
N ASN A 74 16.03 -2.73 5.44
CA ASN A 74 17.07 -3.76 5.43
C ASN A 74 17.52 -3.98 3.98
N MET A 75 18.79 -3.72 3.72
CA MET A 75 19.39 -3.87 2.39
C MET A 75 20.02 -5.27 2.28
N TYR A 76 19.67 -5.98 1.23
CA TYR A 76 20.23 -7.27 0.88
C TYR A 76 20.71 -7.21 -0.58
N GLU A 77 21.94 -7.61 -0.82
CA GLU A 77 22.53 -7.68 -2.14
C GLU A 77 23.08 -9.10 -2.37
N ASP A 78 22.79 -9.66 -3.52
CA ASP A 78 23.29 -10.97 -3.93
C ASP A 78 23.55 -10.99 -5.43
N THR A 79 24.47 -11.84 -5.87
CA THR A 79 24.83 -12.02 -7.27
C THR A 79 24.61 -13.46 -7.68
N PHE A 80 23.87 -13.68 -8.76
CA PHE A 80 23.59 -15.00 -9.28
C PHE A 80 23.86 -15.07 -10.78
N LEU A 81 24.12 -16.30 -11.27
CA LEU A 81 24.36 -16.57 -12.68
C LEU A 81 23.04 -16.50 -13.46
N CYS A 82 23.07 -15.83 -14.60
CA CYS A 82 21.88 -15.66 -15.44
C CYS A 82 21.68 -16.78 -16.47
N GLU A 83 22.71 -17.60 -16.74
CA GLU A 83 22.66 -18.64 -17.78
C GLU A 83 21.47 -19.61 -17.65
N PRO A 84 21.08 -20.08 -16.45
CA PRO A 84 19.90 -20.95 -16.32
C PRO A 84 18.59 -20.24 -16.70
N TRP A 85 18.52 -18.93 -16.47
CA TRP A 85 17.33 -18.12 -16.79
C TRP A 85 17.25 -17.87 -18.30
N ASP A 86 18.40 -17.60 -18.94
CA ASP A 86 18.49 -17.45 -20.40
C ASP A 86 18.06 -18.73 -21.12
N ALA A 87 18.53 -19.88 -20.64
CA ALA A 87 18.15 -21.17 -21.18
C ALA A 87 16.64 -21.42 -21.07
N TYR A 88 16.07 -21.09 -19.90
CA TYR A 88 14.62 -21.22 -19.68
C TYR A 88 13.80 -20.28 -20.56
N ILE A 89 14.22 -19.01 -20.68
CA ILE A 89 13.55 -18.03 -21.55
C ILE A 89 13.56 -18.49 -23.01
N LYS A 90 14.69 -19.01 -23.51
CA LYS A 90 14.81 -19.56 -24.87
C LYS A 90 13.88 -20.76 -25.09
N GLU A 91 13.89 -21.71 -24.16
CA GLU A 91 13.00 -22.88 -24.21
C GLU A 91 11.52 -22.46 -24.28
N LYS A 92 11.10 -21.49 -23.49
CA LYS A 92 9.73 -21.00 -23.50
C LYS A 92 9.39 -20.20 -24.76
N ALA A 93 10.34 -19.44 -25.28
CA ALA A 93 10.18 -18.73 -26.55
C ALA A 93 9.98 -19.70 -27.73
N GLU A 94 10.67 -20.85 -27.76
CA GLU A 94 10.45 -21.91 -28.73
C GLU A 94 9.04 -22.53 -28.68
N GLN A 95 8.44 -22.53 -27.46
CA GLN A 95 7.06 -22.93 -27.21
C GLN A 95 6.03 -21.82 -27.52
N GLY A 96 6.48 -20.66 -28.03
CA GLY A 96 5.63 -19.52 -28.33
C GLY A 96 5.19 -18.70 -27.10
N ILE A 97 5.77 -18.95 -25.91
CA ILE A 97 5.48 -18.24 -24.68
C ILE A 97 6.56 -17.18 -24.45
N LYS A 98 6.18 -15.92 -24.52
CA LYS A 98 7.08 -14.80 -24.24
C LYS A 98 7.24 -14.61 -22.73
N ILE A 99 8.44 -14.78 -22.22
CA ILE A 99 8.82 -14.54 -20.82
C ILE A 99 10.00 -13.59 -20.81
N THR A 100 9.96 -12.62 -19.87
CA THR A 100 11.05 -11.67 -19.64
C THR A 100 11.66 -11.89 -18.25
N TYR A 101 12.83 -11.33 -18.00
CA TYR A 101 13.44 -11.32 -16.68
C TYR A 101 12.52 -10.68 -15.62
N MET A 102 11.80 -9.63 -16.02
CA MET A 102 10.85 -8.95 -15.13
C MET A 102 9.74 -9.89 -14.67
N ASP A 103 9.22 -10.73 -15.57
CA ASP A 103 8.18 -11.71 -15.24
C ASP A 103 8.69 -12.75 -14.24
N ILE A 104 9.94 -13.20 -14.41
CA ILE A 104 10.58 -14.14 -13.47
C ILE A 104 10.74 -13.51 -12.09
N PHE A 105 11.21 -12.26 -12.01
CA PHE A 105 11.32 -11.54 -10.74
C PHE A 105 9.98 -11.34 -10.05
N ILE A 106 8.97 -10.90 -10.79
CA ILE A 106 7.62 -10.70 -10.25
C ILE A 106 7.05 -12.03 -9.76
N ALA A 107 7.21 -13.10 -10.53
CA ALA A 107 6.77 -14.44 -10.14
C ALA A 107 7.46 -14.90 -8.85
N GLY A 108 8.77 -14.66 -8.73
CA GLY A 108 9.53 -14.94 -7.52
C GLY A 108 8.99 -14.19 -6.30
N ILE A 109 8.74 -12.90 -6.44
CA ILE A 109 8.17 -12.05 -5.37
C ILE A 109 6.76 -12.51 -5.00
N VAL A 110 5.89 -12.77 -5.99
CA VAL A 110 4.51 -13.25 -5.76
C VAL A 110 4.54 -14.58 -5.01
N ARG A 111 5.40 -15.50 -5.44
CA ARG A 111 5.57 -16.80 -4.77
C ARG A 111 6.11 -16.67 -3.36
N LEU A 112 7.10 -15.80 -3.16
CA LEU A 112 7.65 -15.51 -1.84
C LEU A 112 6.60 -14.97 -0.89
N MET A 113 5.78 -14.00 -1.33
CA MET A 113 4.70 -13.43 -0.53
C MET A 113 3.59 -14.44 -0.22
N ALA A 114 3.28 -15.35 -1.17
CA ALA A 114 2.33 -16.44 -0.96
C ALA A 114 2.81 -17.43 0.10
N LEU A 115 4.10 -17.81 0.06
CA LEU A 115 4.72 -18.72 1.03
C LEU A 115 4.99 -18.05 2.39
N ARG A 116 5.21 -16.75 2.41
CA ARG A 116 5.56 -15.96 3.60
C ARG A 116 4.62 -14.75 3.74
N PRO A 117 3.35 -14.95 4.16
CA PRO A 117 2.35 -13.88 4.26
C PRO A 117 2.75 -12.73 5.18
N HIS A 118 3.73 -12.97 6.08
CA HIS A 118 4.28 -11.92 6.95
C HIS A 118 4.96 -10.79 6.18
N LEU A 119 5.49 -11.05 4.99
CA LEU A 119 6.10 -10.05 4.13
C LEU A 119 5.07 -9.09 3.51
N ASN A 120 3.80 -9.51 3.41
CA ASN A 120 2.71 -8.70 2.87
C ASN A 120 1.93 -7.96 3.96
N ARG A 121 2.66 -7.39 4.93
CA ARG A 121 2.13 -6.57 6.01
C ARG A 121 2.55 -5.12 5.83
N PHE A 122 1.78 -4.22 6.42
CA PHE A 122 2.14 -2.80 6.47
C PHE A 122 1.78 -2.20 7.83
N VAL A 123 2.43 -1.10 8.15
CA VAL A 123 2.19 -0.35 9.40
C VAL A 123 1.42 0.92 9.07
N MET A 124 0.40 1.20 9.87
CA MET A 124 -0.34 2.46 9.82
C MET A 124 -0.83 2.83 11.22
N ASN A 125 -0.58 4.05 11.64
CA ASN A 125 -0.95 4.57 12.96
C ASN A 125 -0.51 3.62 14.10
N GLY A 126 0.73 3.13 14.06
CA GLY A 126 1.29 2.21 15.03
C GLY A 126 0.68 0.80 15.05
N LYS A 127 -0.23 0.48 14.13
CA LYS A 127 -0.85 -0.85 14.02
C LYS A 127 -0.34 -1.59 12.81
N ILE A 128 -0.17 -2.91 12.92
CA ILE A 128 0.27 -3.79 11.84
C ILE A 128 -0.95 -4.41 11.17
N TYR A 129 -1.01 -4.31 9.86
CA TYR A 129 -2.07 -4.83 9.00
C TYR A 129 -1.54 -5.94 8.09
N ALA A 130 -2.34 -6.98 7.86
CA ALA A 130 -2.10 -7.97 6.82
C ALA A 130 -2.94 -7.64 5.58
N ARG A 131 -2.33 -7.67 4.40
CA ARG A 131 -3.04 -7.53 3.12
C ARG A 131 -3.62 -8.88 2.69
N PRO A 132 -4.87 -8.92 2.20
CA PRO A 132 -5.48 -10.15 1.70
C PRO A 132 -5.01 -10.54 0.30
N LYS A 133 -4.47 -9.58 -0.47
CA LYS A 133 -4.06 -9.76 -1.86
C LYS A 133 -2.63 -9.27 -2.06
N ILE A 134 -1.95 -9.84 -3.05
CA ILE A 134 -0.60 -9.45 -3.43
C ILE A 134 -0.71 -8.42 -4.54
N TRP A 135 -0.26 -7.19 -4.27
CA TRP A 135 -0.24 -6.11 -5.24
C TRP A 135 1.18 -5.79 -5.63
N VAL A 136 1.47 -5.86 -6.92
CA VAL A 136 2.75 -5.44 -7.48
C VAL A 136 2.53 -4.18 -8.31
N SER A 137 3.38 -3.18 -8.12
CA SER A 137 3.32 -1.92 -8.83
C SER A 137 4.69 -1.60 -9.41
N PHE A 138 4.74 -1.27 -10.69
CA PHE A 138 5.96 -0.87 -11.39
C PHE A 138 5.66 0.20 -12.43
N VAL A 139 6.71 0.90 -12.87
CA VAL A 139 6.60 1.96 -13.87
C VAL A 139 6.98 1.41 -15.22
N VAL A 140 6.18 1.72 -16.23
CA VAL A 140 6.45 1.39 -17.64
C VAL A 140 6.62 2.68 -18.42
N HIS A 141 7.68 2.77 -19.20
CA HIS A 141 7.92 3.84 -20.15
C HIS A 141 7.49 3.38 -21.56
N PRO A 142 6.58 4.08 -22.23
CA PRO A 142 6.13 3.70 -23.59
C PRO A 142 7.27 3.78 -24.61
N THR A 143 8.20 4.70 -24.43
CA THR A 143 9.37 4.90 -25.27
C THR A 143 10.60 5.18 -24.44
N LEU A 144 11.78 4.80 -24.94
CA LEU A 144 13.08 5.14 -24.34
C LEU A 144 13.55 6.57 -24.67
N ALA A 145 12.70 7.39 -25.27
CA ALA A 145 13.04 8.76 -25.60
C ALA A 145 13.11 9.63 -24.33
N ASP A 146 14.04 10.59 -24.33
CA ASP A 146 14.16 11.56 -23.27
C ASP A 146 12.86 12.34 -23.11
N GLY A 147 12.39 12.49 -21.87
CA GLY A 147 11.12 13.15 -21.56
C GLY A 147 9.87 12.25 -21.65
N SER A 148 10.01 10.96 -21.95
CA SER A 148 8.89 10.01 -21.89
C SER A 148 8.36 9.90 -20.47
N VAL A 149 7.09 10.23 -20.28
CA VAL A 149 6.43 10.12 -18.96
C VAL A 149 6.08 8.67 -18.69
N GLY A 150 6.66 8.09 -17.62
CA GLY A 150 6.37 6.74 -17.16
C GLY A 150 4.93 6.62 -16.64
N THR A 151 4.32 5.46 -16.84
CA THR A 151 3.01 5.12 -16.28
C THR A 151 3.17 4.05 -15.21
N THR A 152 2.54 4.26 -14.06
CA THR A 152 2.52 3.26 -12.99
C THR A 152 1.42 2.25 -13.24
N ILE A 153 1.80 1.00 -13.44
CA ILE A 153 0.88 -0.13 -13.55
C ILE A 153 0.79 -0.81 -12.18
N LYS A 154 -0.41 -1.21 -11.80
CA LYS A 154 -0.68 -1.93 -10.56
C LYS A 154 -1.47 -3.19 -10.85
N ILE A 155 -0.89 -4.35 -10.55
CA ILE A 155 -1.46 -5.67 -10.84
C ILE A 155 -1.72 -6.41 -9.53
N CYS A 156 -2.85 -7.11 -9.49
CA CYS A 156 -3.23 -7.96 -8.36
C CYS A 156 -2.97 -9.43 -8.68
N PHE A 157 -2.29 -10.12 -7.75
CA PHE A 157 -2.02 -11.55 -7.83
C PHE A 157 -2.62 -12.27 -6.62
N GLU A 158 -3.01 -13.53 -6.82
CA GLU A 158 -3.54 -14.39 -5.76
C GLU A 158 -2.47 -15.26 -5.12
N GLY A 159 -1.32 -15.44 -5.78
CA GLY A 159 -0.18 -16.23 -5.29
C GLY A 159 -0.20 -17.70 -5.69
N THR A 160 -1.20 -18.11 -6.46
CA THR A 160 -1.35 -19.47 -7.00
C THR A 160 -0.99 -19.56 -8.49
N GLU A 161 -0.81 -18.40 -9.12
CA GLU A 161 -0.54 -18.32 -10.56
C GLU A 161 0.81 -18.92 -10.92
N SER A 162 0.86 -19.55 -12.09
CA SER A 162 2.08 -20.03 -12.74
C SER A 162 2.83 -18.89 -13.42
N LEU A 163 4.12 -19.09 -13.71
CA LEU A 163 4.94 -18.07 -14.39
C LEU A 163 4.36 -17.61 -15.74
N PRO A 164 3.86 -18.49 -16.64
CA PRO A 164 3.22 -18.05 -17.89
C PRO A 164 1.96 -17.21 -17.67
N GLU A 165 1.15 -17.53 -16.64
CA GLU A 165 -0.05 -16.76 -16.29
C GLU A 165 0.32 -15.37 -15.77
N ILE A 166 1.38 -15.28 -14.98
CA ILE A 166 1.91 -13.99 -14.49
C ILE A 166 2.39 -13.14 -15.65
N ALA A 167 3.17 -13.72 -16.58
CA ALA A 167 3.65 -13.04 -17.78
C ALA A 167 2.48 -12.53 -18.65
N ALA A 168 1.45 -13.36 -18.85
CA ALA A 168 0.26 -12.97 -19.60
C ALA A 168 -0.50 -11.82 -18.94
N LYS A 169 -0.68 -11.84 -17.61
CA LYS A 169 -1.31 -10.75 -16.84
C LYS A 169 -0.52 -9.45 -16.96
N ILE A 170 0.81 -9.52 -16.92
CA ILE A 170 1.69 -8.36 -17.06
C ILE A 170 1.58 -7.77 -18.46
N ASP A 171 1.68 -8.61 -19.50
CA ASP A 171 1.56 -8.18 -20.89
C ASP A 171 0.18 -7.55 -21.18
N GLU A 172 -0.90 -8.11 -20.64
CA GLU A 172 -2.24 -7.57 -20.77
C GLU A 172 -2.36 -6.19 -20.10
N ALA A 173 -1.83 -6.06 -18.90
CA ALA A 173 -1.85 -4.79 -18.16
C ALA A 173 -1.03 -3.71 -18.89
N ILE A 174 0.14 -4.06 -19.43
CA ILE A 174 0.97 -3.14 -20.22
C ILE A 174 0.22 -2.69 -21.48
N LYS A 175 -0.38 -3.63 -22.23
CA LYS A 175 -1.14 -3.33 -23.45
C LYS A 175 -2.32 -2.41 -23.15
N LYS A 176 -3.07 -2.71 -22.09
CA LYS A 176 -4.23 -1.91 -21.66
C LYS A 176 -3.84 -0.46 -21.37
N GLU A 177 -2.80 -0.26 -20.57
CA GLU A 177 -2.33 1.08 -20.21
C GLU A 177 -1.72 1.82 -21.40
N THR A 178 -0.98 1.12 -22.26
CA THR A 178 -0.40 1.73 -23.46
C THR A 178 -1.49 2.16 -24.45
N THR A 179 -2.58 1.39 -24.56
CA THR A 179 -3.70 1.70 -25.47
C THR A 179 -4.58 2.83 -24.91
N GLN A 180 -4.80 2.87 -23.58
CA GLN A 180 -5.62 3.91 -22.94
C GLN A 180 -4.94 5.27 -22.92
N ARG A 181 -3.63 5.36 -23.14
CA ARG A 181 -2.84 6.58 -23.03
C ARG A 181 -2.88 7.51 -24.26
N THR A 182 -3.71 7.23 -25.25
CA THR A 182 -4.01 8.18 -26.35
C THR A 182 -4.82 9.40 -25.88
N GLY A 183 -5.27 9.42 -24.60
CA GLY A 183 -5.93 10.56 -23.96
C GLY A 183 -5.16 11.04 -22.73
N GLU A 184 -5.01 12.36 -22.57
CA GLU A 184 -4.53 12.99 -21.32
C GLU A 184 -5.39 12.50 -20.14
N ASN A 185 -4.76 11.93 -19.11
CA ASN A 185 -5.47 11.52 -17.88
C ASN A 185 -6.13 12.76 -17.23
N ASP A 186 -7.33 12.59 -16.72
CA ASP A 186 -8.05 13.66 -16.02
C ASP A 186 -7.25 14.21 -14.82
N THR A 187 -6.39 13.35 -14.22
CA THR A 187 -5.45 13.76 -13.17
C THR A 187 -4.38 14.74 -13.71
N ASP A 188 -3.84 14.49 -14.92
CA ASP A 188 -2.83 15.36 -15.53
C ASP A 188 -3.46 16.70 -15.93
N LYS A 189 -4.70 16.70 -16.42
CA LYS A 189 -5.47 17.91 -16.70
C LYS A 189 -5.74 18.71 -15.43
N LEU A 190 -6.13 18.03 -14.35
CA LEU A 190 -6.35 18.65 -13.05
C LEU A 190 -5.07 19.25 -12.48
N LEU A 191 -3.96 18.49 -12.52
CA LEU A 191 -2.65 18.96 -12.07
C LEU A 191 -2.18 20.18 -12.90
N ARG A 192 -2.30 20.13 -14.22
CA ARG A 192 -1.96 21.29 -15.07
C ARG A 192 -2.86 22.49 -14.79
N PHE A 193 -4.14 22.28 -14.55
CA PHE A 193 -5.07 23.34 -14.16
C PHE A 193 -4.68 23.95 -12.81
N LEU A 194 -4.34 23.13 -11.84
CA LEU A 194 -3.89 23.56 -10.51
C LEU A 194 -2.55 24.29 -10.57
N MET A 195 -1.58 23.79 -11.35
CA MET A 195 -0.26 24.42 -11.50
C MET A 195 -0.29 25.67 -12.37
N LYS A 196 -1.30 25.85 -13.23
CA LYS A 196 -1.47 27.07 -14.02
C LYS A 196 -2.04 28.23 -13.19
N SER A 197 -2.60 27.96 -12.03
CA SER A 197 -3.10 28.96 -11.10
C SER A 197 -1.98 29.31 -10.11
N ASN A 198 -1.47 30.55 -10.14
CA ASN A 198 -0.50 31.10 -9.16
C ASN A 198 -1.03 31.02 -7.70
N PHE A 199 -2.28 30.65 -7.53
CA PHE A 199 -2.92 30.42 -6.24
C PHE A 199 -2.26 29.30 -5.42
N PHE A 200 -1.64 28.32 -6.08
CA PHE A 200 -0.96 27.21 -5.39
C PHE A 200 0.39 27.62 -4.81
N ASP A 201 1.11 28.49 -5.46
CA ASP A 201 2.39 29.01 -4.95
C ASP A 201 2.18 29.87 -3.69
N GLU A 202 1.12 30.66 -3.65
CA GLU A 202 0.75 31.44 -2.47
C GLU A 202 0.20 30.56 -1.32
N LEU A 203 -0.59 29.53 -1.64
CA LEU A 203 -1.13 28.60 -0.65
C LEU A 203 -0.02 27.72 -0.03
N PHE A 204 0.95 27.28 -0.83
CA PHE A 204 2.09 26.48 -0.35
C PHE A 204 3.05 27.29 0.52
N LEU A 205 3.27 28.57 0.19
CA LEU A 205 4.03 29.52 1.00
C LEU A 205 3.32 29.88 2.32
N PHE A 206 2.00 29.79 2.39
CA PHE A 206 1.23 30.06 3.60
C PHE A 206 1.25 28.86 4.58
N PHE A 207 1.52 27.63 4.13
CA PHE A 207 1.59 26.41 4.94
C PHE A 207 3.02 25.97 5.30
N LEU A 208 4.06 26.63 4.80
CA LEU A 208 5.46 26.45 5.20
C LEU A 208 5.84 27.46 6.29
#